data_8e784d88d71acd92e6343f8c1959d6c5
#
_entry.id   8e784d88d71acd92e6343f8c1959d6c5
#
_cell.length_a   1.000
_cell.length_b   1.000
_cell.length_c   1.000
_cell.angle_alpha   90.00
_cell.angle_beta   90.00
_cell.angle_gamma   90.00
#
_symmetry.space_group_name_H-M   'P 1'
#
loop_
_entity.id
_entity.type
_entity.pdbx_description
1 polymer ?
#
loop_
_entity_poly.entity_id
_entity_poly.type
_entity_poly.pdbx_seq_one_letter_code
_entity_poly.pdbx_strand_id
1 'polypeptide(L)'
;DEYEGAVFDWPAYRKTDSAEHRGEVGHIRKQYASLISMCDRYLGKVLDAMDRYGLWRDTMLIVNTDHGFLLGEHDWMGKNIQPAYDEIAHLPFFIWDPRYKKMGERRDGLAQTIDIAPTLMDFFGLEADDTMDGRSLIPVLADEKPVRETAVFGIHGGHVNVTDGK
;
A
#
# COMPACT_ATOMS: atom_id res chain seq x y z
N ASP A 1 -15.06 -16.41 -12.53
CA ASP A 1 -15.82 -17.51 -11.89
C ASP A 1 -16.57 -16.92 -10.71
N GLU A 2 -17.90 -17.16 -10.66
CA GLU A 2 -18.71 -16.76 -9.52
C GLU A 2 -18.29 -17.58 -8.30
N TYR A 3 -18.07 -16.90 -7.20
CA TYR A 3 -17.70 -17.54 -5.95
C TYR A 3 -18.95 -18.03 -5.22
N GLU A 4 -19.11 -19.34 -5.09
CA GLU A 4 -20.28 -19.98 -4.45
C GLU A 4 -20.08 -20.32 -2.96
N GLY A 5 -19.20 -19.68 -2.26
CA GLY A 5 -18.94 -19.93 -0.83
C GLY A 5 -19.68 -19.00 0.13
N ALA A 6 -19.56 -19.26 1.42
CA ALA A 6 -20.05 -18.34 2.45
C ALA A 6 -19.31 -17.00 2.39
N VAL A 7 -20.03 -15.90 2.55
CA VAL A 7 -19.46 -14.56 2.62
C VAL A 7 -19.15 -14.24 4.08
N PHE A 8 -17.90 -13.85 4.36
CA PHE A 8 -17.54 -13.32 5.66
C PHE A 8 -17.51 -11.80 5.59
N ASP A 9 -18.38 -11.13 6.29
CA ASP A 9 -18.43 -9.67 6.33
C ASP A 9 -17.16 -9.09 6.97
N TRP A 10 -16.59 -9.81 7.94
CA TRP A 10 -15.39 -9.41 8.65
C TRP A 10 -14.60 -10.63 9.14
N PRO A 11 -13.41 -10.90 8.59
CA PRO A 11 -12.59 -12.02 9.05
C PRO A 11 -12.11 -11.76 10.49
N ALA A 12 -12.15 -12.77 11.34
CA ALA A 12 -11.61 -12.68 12.68
C ALA A 12 -10.08 -12.54 12.65
N TYR A 13 -9.55 -11.60 13.42
CA TYR A 13 -8.10 -11.45 13.62
C TYR A 13 -7.65 -12.48 14.64
N ARG A 14 -7.03 -13.56 14.19
CA ARG A 14 -6.68 -14.71 15.03
C ARG A 14 -5.55 -15.56 14.45
N LYS A 15 -5.01 -16.43 15.29
CA LYS A 15 -4.16 -17.53 14.80
C LYS A 15 -4.96 -18.56 14.00
N THR A 16 -4.32 -19.11 12.99
CA THR A 16 -4.87 -20.17 12.12
C THR A 16 -4.27 -21.54 12.45
N ASP A 17 -4.03 -21.80 13.73
CA ASP A 17 -3.35 -22.98 14.25
C ASP A 17 -4.22 -24.24 14.33
N SER A 18 -5.55 -24.11 14.31
CA SER A 18 -6.49 -25.24 14.27
C SER A 18 -6.77 -25.70 12.84
N ALA A 19 -7.25 -26.95 12.70
CA ALA A 19 -7.68 -27.51 11.41
C ALA A 19 -8.87 -26.73 10.83
N GLU A 20 -9.80 -26.30 11.69
CA GLU A 20 -10.96 -25.48 11.31
C GLU A 20 -10.51 -24.11 10.74
N HIS A 21 -9.64 -23.41 11.45
CA HIS A 21 -9.13 -22.12 11.00
C HIS A 21 -8.36 -22.22 9.68
N ARG A 22 -7.56 -23.26 9.49
CA ARG A 22 -6.88 -23.52 8.21
C ARG A 22 -7.87 -23.77 7.06
N GLY A 23 -9.00 -24.43 7.34
CA GLY A 23 -10.07 -24.63 6.35
C GLY A 23 -10.66 -23.30 5.85
N GLU A 24 -10.81 -22.31 6.73
CA GLU A 24 -11.35 -20.99 6.37
C GLU A 24 -10.36 -20.15 5.53
N VAL A 25 -9.05 -20.34 5.70
CA VAL A 25 -8.02 -19.56 4.99
C VAL A 25 -8.23 -19.62 3.47
N GLY A 26 -8.42 -20.80 2.91
CA GLY A 26 -8.63 -20.98 1.47
C GLY A 26 -9.85 -20.23 0.95
N HIS A 27 -10.89 -20.15 1.77
CA HIS A 27 -12.13 -19.45 1.49
C HIS A 27 -11.92 -17.92 1.48
N ILE A 28 -11.32 -17.38 2.54
CA ILE A 28 -11.05 -15.95 2.66
C ILE A 28 -10.09 -15.47 1.57
N ARG A 29 -9.08 -16.27 1.19
CA ARG A 29 -8.19 -15.95 0.06
C ARG A 29 -8.94 -15.79 -1.26
N LYS A 30 -9.96 -16.60 -1.52
CA LYS A 30 -10.79 -16.46 -2.74
C LYS A 30 -11.62 -15.17 -2.70
N GLN A 31 -12.21 -14.85 -1.55
CA GLN A 31 -12.94 -13.58 -1.38
C GLN A 31 -12.01 -12.38 -1.56
N TYR A 32 -10.83 -12.41 -0.96
CA TYR A 32 -9.82 -11.36 -1.10
C TYR A 32 -9.39 -11.21 -2.57
N ALA A 33 -9.14 -12.30 -3.29
CA ALA A 33 -8.81 -12.26 -4.71
C ALA A 33 -9.95 -11.64 -5.55
N SER A 34 -11.20 -11.90 -5.19
CA SER A 34 -12.37 -11.28 -5.84
C SER A 34 -12.41 -9.76 -5.61
N LEU A 35 -12.08 -9.30 -4.40
CA LEU A 35 -11.97 -7.88 -4.09
C LEU A 35 -10.82 -7.22 -4.87
N ILE A 36 -9.66 -7.87 -4.96
CA ILE A 36 -8.54 -7.37 -5.78
C ILE A 36 -8.95 -7.24 -7.24
N SER A 37 -9.65 -8.23 -7.81
CA SER A 37 -10.15 -8.17 -9.20
C SER A 37 -11.14 -7.03 -9.38
N MET A 38 -11.96 -6.74 -8.39
CA MET A 38 -12.86 -5.58 -8.41
C MET A 38 -12.07 -4.26 -8.37
N CYS A 39 -11.08 -4.15 -7.48
CA CYS A 39 -10.21 -2.97 -7.39
C CYS A 39 -9.48 -2.72 -8.72
N ASP A 40 -8.89 -3.76 -9.32
CA ASP A 40 -8.21 -3.69 -10.61
C ASP A 40 -9.14 -3.16 -11.71
N ARG A 41 -10.35 -3.70 -11.80
CA ARG A 41 -11.36 -3.22 -12.75
C ARG A 41 -11.70 -1.73 -12.57
N TYR A 42 -11.81 -1.27 -11.32
CA TYR A 42 -12.12 0.14 -11.07
C TYR A 42 -10.91 1.05 -11.27
N LEU A 43 -9.70 0.60 -10.94
CA LEU A 43 -8.47 1.30 -11.30
C LEU A 43 -8.37 1.45 -12.82
N GLY A 44 -8.68 0.41 -13.60
CA GLY A 44 -8.75 0.49 -15.06
C GLY A 44 -9.65 1.64 -15.53
N LYS A 45 -10.84 1.84 -14.94
CA LYS A 45 -11.72 2.96 -15.28
C LYS A 45 -11.11 4.34 -14.95
N VAL A 46 -10.30 4.43 -13.88
CA VAL A 46 -9.57 5.66 -13.56
C VAL A 46 -8.53 5.94 -14.65
N LEU A 47 -7.75 4.92 -15.04
CA LEU A 47 -6.74 5.05 -16.09
C LEU A 47 -7.38 5.42 -17.44
N ASP A 48 -8.50 4.79 -17.81
CA ASP A 48 -9.29 5.14 -19.01
C ASP A 48 -9.76 6.61 -18.99
N ALA A 49 -10.12 7.12 -17.82
CA ALA A 49 -10.49 8.52 -17.65
C ALA A 49 -9.26 9.45 -17.78
N MET A 50 -8.11 9.05 -17.23
CA MET A 50 -6.85 9.77 -17.40
C MET A 50 -6.50 9.92 -18.89
N ASP A 51 -6.64 8.84 -19.66
CA ASP A 51 -6.43 8.84 -21.10
C ASP A 51 -7.46 9.73 -21.82
N ARG A 52 -8.74 9.50 -21.57
CA ARG A 52 -9.85 10.21 -22.24
C ARG A 52 -9.80 11.71 -22.08
N TYR A 53 -9.45 12.18 -20.87
CA TYR A 53 -9.43 13.59 -20.53
C TYR A 53 -8.04 14.22 -20.62
N GLY A 54 -7.02 13.46 -21.00
CA GLY A 54 -5.65 13.92 -21.15
C GLY A 54 -4.99 14.37 -19.85
N LEU A 55 -5.39 13.75 -18.72
CA LEU A 55 -4.96 14.14 -17.37
C LEU A 55 -3.48 13.82 -17.08
N TRP A 56 -2.86 12.96 -17.85
CA TRP A 56 -1.42 12.63 -17.70
C TRP A 56 -0.49 13.84 -17.82
N ARG A 57 -0.99 14.98 -18.32
CA ARG A 57 -0.18 16.18 -18.53
C ARG A 57 0.03 17.03 -17.29
N ASP A 58 -0.92 16.99 -16.36
CA ASP A 58 -1.00 17.94 -15.24
C ASP A 58 -1.54 17.33 -13.94
N THR A 59 -1.83 16.03 -13.94
CA THR A 59 -2.40 15.33 -12.80
C THR A 59 -1.41 14.30 -12.28
N MET A 60 -1.07 14.37 -10.99
CA MET A 60 -0.36 13.32 -10.28
C MET A 60 -1.31 12.16 -9.98
N LEU A 61 -0.86 10.93 -10.18
CA LEU A 61 -1.58 9.73 -9.77
C LEU A 61 -0.75 8.97 -8.74
N ILE A 62 -1.33 8.72 -7.58
CA ILE A 62 -0.75 7.85 -6.54
C ILE A 62 -1.68 6.66 -6.33
N VAL A 63 -1.15 5.45 -6.43
CA VAL A 63 -1.87 4.21 -6.14
C VAL A 63 -1.13 3.49 -5.03
N ASN A 64 -1.80 3.31 -3.91
CA ASN A 64 -1.26 2.62 -2.74
C ASN A 64 -2.37 1.97 -1.92
N THR A 65 -1.97 1.30 -0.83
CA THR A 65 -2.88 0.86 0.24
C THR A 65 -2.37 1.38 1.59
N ASP A 66 -3.23 1.41 2.59
CA ASP A 66 -2.91 1.87 3.95
C ASP A 66 -2.10 0.84 4.76
N HIS A 67 -2.38 -0.45 4.57
CA HIS A 67 -1.71 -1.60 5.17
C HIS A 67 -2.03 -2.86 4.38
N GLY A 68 -1.25 -3.91 4.62
CA GLY A 68 -1.54 -5.25 4.13
C GLY A 68 -2.43 -6.05 5.08
N PHE A 69 -2.51 -7.35 4.82
CA PHE A 69 -3.38 -8.26 5.56
C PHE A 69 -2.84 -9.69 5.46
N LEU A 70 -2.70 -10.39 6.60
CA LEU A 70 -2.35 -11.82 6.61
C LEU A 70 -3.56 -12.67 6.28
N LEU A 71 -3.39 -13.57 5.35
CA LEU A 71 -4.39 -14.53 4.88
C LEU A 71 -3.95 -15.96 5.18
N GLY A 72 -3.48 -16.20 6.40
CA GLY A 72 -2.95 -17.48 6.88
C GLY A 72 -1.43 -17.59 6.83
N GLU A 73 -0.72 -16.58 6.33
CA GLU A 73 0.74 -16.51 6.44
C GLU A 73 1.13 -16.44 7.93
N HIS A 74 2.26 -17.08 8.28
CA HIS A 74 2.77 -17.13 9.65
C HIS A 74 1.77 -17.69 10.69
N ASP A 75 0.80 -18.51 10.22
CA ASP A 75 -0.32 -19.02 11.03
C ASP A 75 -1.21 -17.91 11.64
N TRP A 76 -1.36 -16.78 10.93
CA TRP A 76 -2.20 -15.67 11.35
C TRP A 76 -3.22 -15.25 10.28
N MET A 77 -4.34 -14.72 10.77
CA MET A 77 -5.34 -14.02 10.00
C MET A 77 -5.50 -12.60 10.54
N GLY A 78 -5.40 -11.59 9.68
CA GLY A 78 -5.66 -10.22 10.07
C GLY A 78 -4.44 -9.29 10.02
N LYS A 79 -4.48 -8.21 10.80
CA LYS A 79 -3.49 -7.12 10.72
C LYS A 79 -3.12 -6.44 12.05
N ASN A 80 -3.85 -6.67 13.14
CA ASN A 80 -3.79 -5.82 14.33
C ASN A 80 -3.16 -6.45 15.57
N ILE A 81 -3.05 -7.77 15.64
CA ILE A 81 -2.66 -8.50 16.86
C ILE A 81 -1.39 -9.32 16.73
N GLN A 82 -0.85 -9.40 15.54
CA GLN A 82 0.38 -10.12 15.20
C GLN A 82 1.51 -9.12 14.93
N PRO A 83 2.76 -9.59 14.88
CA PRO A 83 3.87 -8.76 14.41
C PRO A 83 3.59 -8.14 13.03
N ALA A 84 4.17 -6.99 12.74
CA ALA A 84 4.06 -6.35 11.45
C ALA A 84 4.99 -7.05 10.43
N TYR A 85 4.53 -8.19 9.92
CA TYR A 85 5.20 -8.93 8.85
C TYR A 85 5.22 -8.16 7.54
N ASP A 86 6.06 -8.56 6.59
CA ASP A 86 6.19 -7.93 5.27
C ASP A 86 4.85 -7.82 4.55
N GLU A 87 4.01 -8.84 4.63
CA GLU A 87 2.67 -8.85 4.03
C GLU A 87 1.76 -7.73 4.57
N ILE A 88 2.08 -7.17 5.74
CA ILE A 88 1.36 -6.06 6.34
C ILE A 88 2.04 -4.72 6.07
N ALA A 89 3.37 -4.69 6.08
CA ALA A 89 4.16 -3.46 6.10
C ALA A 89 4.76 -3.08 4.74
N HIS A 90 5.09 -4.05 3.89
CA HIS A 90 5.65 -3.82 2.56
C HIS A 90 4.54 -3.61 1.53
N LEU A 91 4.11 -2.38 1.38
CA LEU A 91 2.92 -2.00 0.63
C LEU A 91 3.23 -1.72 -0.84
N PRO A 92 2.31 -2.04 -1.76
CA PRO A 92 2.38 -1.55 -3.13
C PRO A 92 2.26 -0.03 -3.14
N PHE A 93 3.16 0.64 -3.85
CA PHE A 93 3.21 2.10 -3.92
C PHE A 93 3.66 2.53 -5.32
N PHE A 94 2.78 3.19 -6.05
CA PHE A 94 3.03 3.65 -7.41
C PHE A 94 2.74 5.14 -7.50
N ILE A 95 3.64 5.89 -8.13
CA ILE A 95 3.47 7.32 -8.36
C ILE A 95 3.74 7.64 -9.83
N TRP A 96 2.80 8.35 -10.44
CA TRP A 96 2.99 9.10 -11.67
C TRP A 96 3.04 10.59 -11.34
N ASP A 97 4.13 11.26 -11.74
CA ASP A 97 4.26 12.71 -11.67
C ASP A 97 4.52 13.25 -13.08
N PRO A 98 3.61 14.07 -13.64
CA PRO A 98 3.72 14.60 -14.99
C PRO A 98 4.96 15.49 -15.21
N ARG A 99 5.53 16.02 -14.17
CA ARG A 99 6.74 16.88 -14.22
C ARG A 99 7.98 16.07 -14.63
N TYR A 100 8.07 14.82 -14.17
CA TYR A 100 9.25 13.97 -14.41
C TYR A 100 9.04 12.93 -15.50
N LYS A 101 7.80 12.50 -15.77
CA LYS A 101 7.43 11.55 -16.84
C LYS A 101 8.21 10.23 -16.79
N LYS A 102 8.58 9.79 -15.60
CA LYS A 102 9.24 8.51 -15.39
C LYS A 102 8.22 7.39 -15.45
N MET A 103 8.35 6.47 -16.41
CA MET A 103 7.42 5.37 -16.65
C MET A 103 8.14 4.02 -16.53
N GLY A 104 7.50 3.08 -15.82
CA GLY A 104 8.01 1.70 -15.71
C GLY A 104 9.32 1.57 -14.92
N GLU A 105 9.73 2.63 -14.24
CA GLU A 105 10.93 2.63 -13.43
C GLU A 105 10.62 2.18 -11.99
N ARG A 106 11.58 1.48 -11.37
CA ARG A 106 11.53 1.15 -9.95
C ARG A 106 12.49 2.04 -9.18
N ARG A 107 12.15 2.30 -7.93
CA ARG A 107 12.94 3.07 -6.97
C ARG A 107 13.13 2.24 -5.71
N ASP A 108 14.37 2.14 -5.25
CA ASP A 108 14.70 1.37 -4.03
C ASP A 108 14.72 2.25 -2.77
N GLY A 109 14.48 3.55 -2.92
CA GLY A 109 14.43 4.48 -1.80
C GLY A 109 13.26 4.17 -0.87
N LEU A 110 13.52 4.09 0.44
CA LEU A 110 12.51 3.87 1.45
C LEU A 110 11.45 4.97 1.42
N ALA A 111 10.18 4.55 1.34
CA ALA A 111 8.99 5.40 1.39
C ALA A 111 8.05 4.93 2.50
N GLN A 112 7.29 5.84 3.06
CA GLN A 112 6.25 5.56 4.06
C GLN A 112 4.95 6.26 3.66
N THR A 113 3.81 5.77 4.12
CA THR A 113 2.50 6.40 3.83
C THR A 113 2.40 7.84 4.31
N ILE A 114 3.12 8.19 5.37
CA ILE A 114 3.23 9.59 5.87
C ILE A 114 3.89 10.55 4.87
N ASP A 115 4.62 10.02 3.88
CA ASP A 115 5.29 10.84 2.85
C ASP A 115 4.33 11.35 1.77
N ILE A 116 3.13 10.80 1.70
CA ILE A 116 2.13 11.17 0.68
C ILE A 116 1.75 12.65 0.83
N ALA A 117 1.43 13.10 2.04
CA ALA A 117 1.01 14.48 2.27
C ALA A 117 2.07 15.51 1.87
N PRO A 118 3.33 15.44 2.36
CA PRO A 118 4.37 16.40 1.92
C PRO A 118 4.73 16.25 0.43
N THR A 119 4.57 15.05 -0.17
CA THR A 119 4.74 14.89 -1.63
C THR A 119 3.67 15.62 -2.41
N LEU A 120 2.41 15.58 -1.97
CA LEU A 120 1.32 16.33 -2.59
C LEU A 120 1.51 17.83 -2.41
N MET A 121 1.94 18.30 -1.23
CA MET A 121 2.24 19.71 -1.01
C MET A 121 3.32 20.21 -1.96
N ASP A 122 4.42 19.47 -2.11
CA ASP A 122 5.48 19.76 -3.07
C ASP A 122 4.95 19.78 -4.53
N PHE A 123 4.05 18.85 -4.88
CA PHE A 123 3.42 18.85 -6.20
C PHE A 123 2.65 20.14 -6.48
N PHE A 124 1.94 20.67 -5.50
CA PHE A 124 1.19 21.91 -5.61
C PHE A 124 2.02 23.19 -5.33
N GLY A 125 3.32 23.06 -5.08
CA GLY A 125 4.19 24.19 -4.77
C GLY A 125 3.93 24.82 -3.41
N LEU A 126 3.41 24.03 -2.47
CA LEU A 126 3.16 24.44 -1.10
C LEU A 126 4.32 23.96 -0.21
N GLU A 127 4.66 24.78 0.79
CA GLU A 127 5.62 24.36 1.82
C GLU A 127 4.98 23.33 2.76
N ALA A 128 5.70 22.27 3.08
CA ALA A 128 5.27 21.30 4.07
C ALA A 128 5.32 21.95 5.47
N ASP A 129 4.35 21.60 6.31
CA ASP A 129 4.32 22.05 7.70
C ASP A 129 5.43 21.34 8.51
N ASP A 130 6.15 22.08 9.36
CA ASP A 130 7.23 21.57 10.21
C ASP A 130 6.78 20.46 11.19
N THR A 131 5.47 20.33 11.41
CA THR A 131 4.90 19.26 12.23
C THR A 131 4.73 17.92 11.50
N MET A 132 4.99 17.87 10.18
CA MET A 132 4.91 16.66 9.39
C MET A 132 6.17 15.80 9.56
N ASP A 133 6.02 14.56 10.04
CA ASP A 133 7.12 13.58 10.12
C ASP A 133 7.50 12.99 8.74
N GLY A 134 6.59 13.07 7.76
CA GLY A 134 6.80 12.62 6.40
C GLY A 134 7.75 13.53 5.62
N ARG A 135 8.27 13.02 4.50
CA ARG A 135 9.17 13.75 3.60
C ARG A 135 8.66 13.64 2.16
N SER A 136 8.78 14.72 1.39
CA SER A 136 8.47 14.65 -0.04
C SER A 136 9.29 13.57 -0.73
N LEU A 137 8.62 12.73 -1.53
CA LEU A 137 9.27 11.67 -2.34
C LEU A 137 9.76 12.20 -3.70
N ILE A 138 9.61 13.47 -3.97
CA ILE A 138 10.05 14.07 -5.24
C ILE A 138 11.55 13.82 -5.51
N PRO A 139 12.48 13.93 -4.53
CA PRO A 139 13.88 13.58 -4.78
C PRO A 139 14.11 12.13 -5.21
N VAL A 140 13.31 11.19 -4.69
CA VAL A 140 13.35 9.77 -5.10
C VAL A 140 12.83 9.60 -6.53
N LEU A 141 11.75 10.30 -6.87
CA LEU A 141 11.15 10.23 -8.21
C LEU A 141 12.04 10.85 -9.28
N ALA A 142 12.59 12.03 -9.01
CA ALA A 142 13.37 12.79 -9.97
C ALA A 142 14.76 12.20 -10.22
N ASP A 143 15.49 11.93 -9.15
CA ASP A 143 16.96 11.70 -9.18
C ASP A 143 17.41 10.43 -8.44
N GLU A 144 16.48 9.56 -8.02
CA GLU A 144 16.76 8.37 -7.19
C GLU A 144 17.45 8.70 -5.85
N LYS A 145 17.31 9.94 -5.40
CA LYS A 145 17.93 10.39 -4.16
C LYS A 145 17.10 9.96 -2.95
N PRO A 146 17.63 9.09 -2.07
CA PRO A 146 16.91 8.67 -0.88
C PRO A 146 16.53 9.85 0.03
N VAL A 147 15.34 9.81 0.58
CA VAL A 147 14.86 10.82 1.54
C VAL A 147 15.06 10.37 2.98
N ARG A 148 15.36 9.09 3.19
CA ARG A 148 15.66 8.50 4.52
C ARG A 148 16.55 7.27 4.39
N GLU A 149 17.26 6.96 5.46
CA GLU A 149 18.08 5.74 5.58
C GLU A 149 17.33 4.62 6.29
N THR A 150 16.33 4.97 7.10
CA THR A 150 15.52 4.02 7.86
C THR A 150 14.05 4.38 7.79
N ALA A 151 13.20 3.37 7.82
CA ALA A 151 11.74 3.52 7.95
C ALA A 151 11.25 2.85 9.24
N VAL A 152 10.21 3.45 9.83
CA VAL A 152 9.57 2.95 11.06
C VAL A 152 8.19 2.47 10.70
N PHE A 153 7.83 1.28 11.16
CA PHE A 153 6.51 0.72 10.96
C PHE A 153 6.08 -0.10 12.18
N GLY A 154 4.80 -0.27 12.36
CA GLY A 154 4.31 -0.98 13.54
C GLY A 154 2.81 -0.95 13.67
N ILE A 155 2.33 -1.41 14.84
CA ILE A 155 0.93 -1.48 15.20
C ILE A 155 0.68 -0.58 16.40
N HIS A 156 -0.36 0.23 16.34
CA HIS A 156 -0.73 1.12 17.45
C HIS A 156 -0.92 0.33 18.76
N GLY A 157 -0.18 0.70 19.80
CA GLY A 157 -0.18 -0.01 21.07
C GLY A 157 0.55 -1.36 21.08
N GLY A 158 1.25 -1.70 19.99
CA GLY A 158 1.99 -2.96 19.82
C GLY A 158 3.47 -2.75 19.51
N HIS A 159 4.02 -3.62 18.68
CA HIS A 159 5.42 -3.61 18.31
C HIS A 159 5.73 -2.49 17.31
N VAL A 160 6.87 -1.85 17.51
CA VAL A 160 7.47 -0.90 16.57
C VAL A 160 8.72 -1.54 15.97
N ASN A 161 8.85 -1.46 14.67
CA ASN A 161 9.97 -2.00 13.92
C ASN A 161 10.68 -0.88 13.16
N VAL A 162 11.96 -1.10 12.89
CA VAL A 162 12.79 -0.22 12.06
C VAL A 162 13.44 -1.06 10.99
N THR A 163 13.48 -0.57 9.77
CA THR A 163 14.16 -1.22 8.65
C THR A 163 15.05 -0.23 7.91
N ASP A 164 16.14 -0.74 7.35
CA ASP A 164 16.98 -0.05 6.37
C ASP A 164 16.72 -0.49 4.92
N GLY A 165 15.66 -1.29 4.71
CA GLY A 165 15.25 -1.80 3.42
C GLY A 165 16.00 -3.04 2.93
N LYS A 166 16.79 -3.70 3.80
CA LYS A 166 17.57 -4.91 3.48
C LYS A 166 17.03 -6.14 4.16
#